data_4133817dfe5138fcc53d41ac4a6f4914
#
_entry.id   4133817dfe5138fcc53d41ac4a6f4914
#
_cell.length_a   1.000
_cell.length_b   1.000
_cell.length_c   1.000
_cell.angle_alpha   90.00
_cell.angle_beta   90.00
_cell.angle_gamma   90.00
#
_symmetry.space_group_name_H-M   'P 1'
#
loop_
_entity.id
_entity.type
_entity.pdbx_description
1 polymer ?
#
loop_
_entity_poly.entity_id
_entity_poly.type
_entity_poly.pdbx_seq_one_letter_code
_entity_poly.pdbx_strand_id
1 'polypeptide(L)'
;MESRIGDTAPPDNHVHTEWSWDAAAGSMEATCSRALELGLPSIAFTEHVDATRWVLTGEAQSLMPPDRVGVDGRFDPATLDVDGYLACVERCRDRFPDLRILTGVELGEPHWFADLSRALLRSAPFDRVLGSLHSLHLDDGPWLVDHLFWGSAPDGVTPDEVVRSYLGETVRMIESSDLFEVLAHIDYPVRGWPAANGPFDPVEFEDEYRAVLRALAGSGRVLEVNTRLPMPPEIVGWWYESGGEAVSFGSDAHQPSLVGHGFADAAAMVESHGFRAGRDRFDFWRRRP
;
A
#
# COMPACT_ATOMS: atom_id res chain seq x y z
N MET A 1 19.70 16.41 -1.44
CA MET A 1 20.53 15.29 -1.94
C MET A 1 20.51 14.25 -0.83
N GLU A 2 19.53 13.34 -0.90
CA GLU A 2 19.45 12.22 0.04
C GLU A 2 20.68 11.33 -0.20
N SER A 3 21.38 11.02 0.88
CA SER A 3 22.53 10.12 0.86
C SER A 3 22.08 8.71 0.50
N ARG A 4 22.95 7.92 -0.16
CA ARG A 4 22.75 6.48 -0.36
C ARG A 4 22.29 5.84 0.94
N ILE A 5 21.18 5.14 0.89
CA ILE A 5 20.72 4.27 1.96
C ILE A 5 21.74 3.13 1.96
N GLY A 6 22.56 2.97 2.98
CA GLY A 6 23.74 2.10 3.03
C GLY A 6 23.53 0.64 2.54
N ASP A 7 24.57 -0.20 2.68
CA ASP A 7 24.61 -1.60 2.19
C ASP A 7 23.48 -2.51 2.72
N THR A 8 22.67 -2.04 3.66
CA THR A 8 21.52 -2.74 4.27
C THR A 8 20.18 -2.13 3.89
N ALA A 9 20.11 -1.35 2.79
CA ALA A 9 18.84 -0.80 2.33
C ALA A 9 17.82 -1.92 2.10
N PRO A 10 16.57 -1.78 2.62
CA PRO A 10 15.53 -2.74 2.29
C PRO A 10 15.08 -2.58 0.83
N PRO A 11 14.50 -3.63 0.23
CA PRO A 11 13.84 -3.51 -1.07
C PRO A 11 12.60 -2.62 -0.98
N ASP A 12 12.30 -1.88 -2.06
CA ASP A 12 11.04 -1.15 -2.19
C ASP A 12 10.01 -2.06 -2.87
N ASN A 13 9.06 -2.56 -2.10
CA ASN A 13 8.08 -3.54 -2.57
C ASN A 13 6.70 -2.93 -2.87
N HIS A 14 6.58 -1.59 -2.85
CA HIS A 14 5.32 -0.90 -3.13
C HIS A 14 5.58 0.41 -3.86
N VAL A 15 5.45 0.36 -5.18
CA VAL A 15 5.70 1.52 -6.06
C VAL A 15 4.73 1.53 -7.23
N HIS A 16 4.21 2.72 -7.54
CA HIS A 16 3.32 3.01 -8.67
C HIS A 16 4.02 3.78 -9.76
N THR A 17 3.58 3.57 -11.00
CA THR A 17 4.14 4.23 -12.17
C THR A 17 3.02 4.75 -13.08
N GLU A 18 3.38 5.18 -14.28
CA GLU A 18 2.44 5.62 -15.32
C GLU A 18 1.35 4.58 -15.67
N TRP A 19 1.42 3.37 -15.12
CA TRP A 19 0.44 2.30 -15.30
C TRP A 19 -0.67 2.31 -14.25
N SER A 20 -0.48 3.02 -13.12
CA SER A 20 -1.52 3.25 -12.12
C SER A 20 -2.37 4.47 -12.48
N TRP A 21 -3.67 4.37 -12.24
CA TRP A 21 -4.66 5.37 -12.65
C TRP A 21 -4.47 6.75 -12.01
N ASP A 22 -3.81 6.83 -10.87
CA ASP A 22 -3.57 8.04 -10.06
C ASP A 22 -2.10 8.52 -10.07
N ALA A 23 -1.21 7.79 -10.72
CA ALA A 23 0.22 8.11 -10.77
C ALA A 23 0.61 8.88 -12.05
N ALA A 24 -0.08 9.97 -12.36
CA ALA A 24 0.15 10.75 -13.57
C ALA A 24 1.58 11.33 -13.70
N ALA A 25 2.31 11.48 -12.59
CA ALA A 25 3.72 11.88 -12.56
C ALA A 25 4.68 10.67 -12.49
N GLY A 26 4.16 9.47 -12.55
CA GLY A 26 4.91 8.21 -12.54
C GLY A 26 5.74 8.02 -13.81
N SER A 27 6.84 7.30 -13.68
CA SER A 27 7.67 6.86 -14.80
C SER A 27 8.50 5.67 -14.34
N MET A 28 8.20 4.48 -14.84
CA MET A 28 8.92 3.25 -14.47
C MET A 28 10.43 3.38 -14.74
N GLU A 29 10.79 3.93 -15.88
CA GLU A 29 12.20 4.12 -16.26
C GLU A 29 12.93 5.10 -15.32
N ALA A 30 12.33 6.26 -15.02
CA ALA A 30 12.91 7.23 -14.10
C ALA A 30 12.99 6.69 -12.68
N THR A 31 12.01 5.89 -12.27
CA THR A 31 11.96 5.19 -10.99
C THR A 31 13.09 4.15 -10.86
N CYS A 32 13.36 3.36 -11.90
CA CYS A 32 14.51 2.46 -11.93
C CYS A 32 15.85 3.22 -11.77
N SER A 33 16.01 4.34 -12.48
CA SER A 33 17.20 5.19 -12.33
C SER A 33 17.37 5.67 -10.89
N ARG A 34 16.26 6.12 -10.29
CA ARG A 34 16.27 6.60 -8.89
C ARG A 34 16.60 5.50 -7.89
N ALA A 35 16.06 4.30 -8.08
CA ALA A 35 16.34 3.14 -7.25
C ALA A 35 17.84 2.79 -7.24
N LEU A 36 18.50 2.82 -8.41
CA LEU A 36 19.95 2.63 -8.54
C LEU A 36 20.75 3.73 -7.86
N GLU A 37 20.35 5.00 -8.00
CA GLU A 37 21.02 6.13 -7.32
C GLU A 37 21.00 5.95 -5.80
N LEU A 38 19.88 5.50 -5.24
CA LEU A 38 19.70 5.23 -3.82
C LEU A 38 20.44 3.97 -3.35
N GLY A 39 20.77 3.05 -4.28
CA GLY A 39 21.39 1.76 -3.98
C GLY A 39 20.38 0.74 -3.46
N LEU A 40 19.09 0.85 -3.83
CA LEU A 40 18.09 -0.14 -3.47
C LEU A 40 18.46 -1.51 -4.07
N PRO A 41 18.24 -2.62 -3.33
CA PRO A 41 18.57 -3.94 -3.82
C PRO A 41 17.60 -4.42 -4.91
N SER A 42 16.33 -4.07 -4.79
CA SER A 42 15.28 -4.35 -5.75
C SER A 42 14.12 -3.39 -5.61
N ILE A 43 13.27 -3.38 -6.63
CA ILE A 43 12.02 -2.64 -6.66
C ILE A 43 10.90 -3.52 -7.20
N ALA A 44 9.70 -3.43 -6.62
CA ALA A 44 8.50 -4.05 -7.14
C ALA A 44 7.54 -2.96 -7.62
N PHE A 45 7.15 -3.03 -8.88
CA PHE A 45 6.09 -2.19 -9.42
C PHE A 45 4.75 -2.84 -9.16
N THR A 46 4.00 -2.30 -8.21
CA THR A 46 2.75 -2.87 -7.69
C THR A 46 1.58 -1.96 -8.08
N GLU A 47 1.27 -1.97 -9.38
CA GLU A 47 0.27 -1.08 -9.94
C GLU A 47 -1.13 -1.33 -9.36
N HIS A 48 -1.92 -0.27 -9.26
CA HIS A 48 -3.29 -0.34 -8.74
C HIS A 48 -4.20 -1.25 -9.55
N VAL A 49 -4.95 -2.09 -8.85
CA VAL A 49 -6.07 -2.87 -9.38
C VAL A 49 -7.29 -2.61 -8.50
N ASP A 50 -7.92 -1.49 -8.74
CA ASP A 50 -9.14 -1.07 -8.06
C ASP A 50 -10.36 -1.37 -8.93
N ALA A 51 -11.36 -2.04 -8.37
CA ALA A 51 -12.62 -2.31 -9.05
C ALA A 51 -13.80 -1.60 -8.38
N THR A 52 -13.55 -0.91 -7.28
CA THR A 52 -14.55 -0.14 -6.55
C THR A 52 -14.90 1.13 -7.32
N ARG A 53 -16.21 1.39 -7.50
CA ARG A 53 -16.71 2.64 -8.05
C ARG A 53 -17.11 3.55 -6.90
N TRP A 54 -16.28 4.56 -6.63
CA TRP A 54 -16.43 5.40 -5.44
C TRP A 54 -17.48 6.48 -5.58
N VAL A 55 -18.22 6.70 -4.50
CA VAL A 55 -19.01 7.92 -4.32
C VAL A 55 -18.05 9.09 -4.16
N LEU A 56 -18.26 10.14 -4.93
CA LEU A 56 -17.50 11.37 -4.87
C LEU A 56 -18.44 12.56 -4.60
N THR A 57 -18.05 13.43 -3.70
CA THR A 57 -18.79 14.65 -3.39
C THR A 57 -17.87 15.87 -3.34
N GLY A 58 -18.42 17.05 -3.51
CA GLY A 58 -17.72 18.32 -3.30
C GLY A 58 -16.44 18.48 -4.11
N GLU A 59 -15.37 18.86 -3.42
CA GLU A 59 -14.07 19.15 -4.02
C GLU A 59 -13.42 17.88 -4.61
N ALA A 60 -13.60 16.73 -3.97
CA ALA A 60 -13.06 15.45 -4.43
C ALA A 60 -13.49 15.11 -5.86
N GLN A 61 -14.76 15.38 -6.20
CA GLN A 61 -15.26 15.15 -7.56
C GLN A 61 -14.54 16.04 -8.60
N SER A 62 -14.18 17.27 -8.23
CA SER A 62 -13.51 18.20 -9.14
C SER A 62 -12.04 17.87 -9.41
N LEU A 63 -11.42 17.07 -8.55
CA LEU A 63 -10.02 16.64 -8.67
C LEU A 63 -9.86 15.41 -9.57
N MET A 64 -10.95 14.66 -9.83
CA MET A 64 -10.91 13.46 -10.63
C MET A 64 -11.07 13.77 -12.13
N PRO A 65 -10.48 12.93 -13.02
CA PRO A 65 -10.68 13.04 -14.46
C PRO A 65 -12.17 12.98 -14.82
N PRO A 66 -12.72 14.00 -15.52
CA PRO A 66 -14.17 14.08 -15.78
C PRO A 66 -14.72 12.92 -16.62
N ASP A 67 -13.90 12.34 -17.48
CA ASP A 67 -14.23 11.19 -18.34
C ASP A 67 -14.33 9.87 -17.56
N ARG A 68 -13.89 9.86 -16.29
CA ARG A 68 -13.98 8.73 -15.37
C ARG A 68 -15.11 8.86 -14.35
N VAL A 69 -15.81 10.00 -14.33
CA VAL A 69 -16.98 10.18 -13.47
C VAL A 69 -18.22 9.82 -14.25
N GLY A 70 -18.90 8.76 -13.83
CA GLY A 70 -20.12 8.29 -14.46
C GLY A 70 -21.29 9.26 -14.30
N VAL A 71 -22.35 9.04 -15.07
CA VAL A 71 -23.61 9.84 -15.00
C VAL A 71 -24.28 9.76 -13.62
N ASP A 72 -23.94 8.74 -12.84
CA ASP A 72 -24.38 8.51 -11.46
C ASP A 72 -23.48 9.23 -10.42
N GLY A 73 -22.51 10.03 -10.87
CA GLY A 73 -21.59 10.78 -10.03
C GLY A 73 -20.49 9.92 -9.37
N ARG A 74 -20.39 8.63 -9.75
CA ARG A 74 -19.35 7.74 -9.20
C ARG A 74 -18.11 7.76 -10.06
N PHE A 75 -16.95 7.72 -9.40
CA PHE A 75 -15.66 7.59 -10.06
C PHE A 75 -15.38 6.11 -10.37
N ASP A 76 -14.92 5.85 -11.59
CA ASP A 76 -14.57 4.53 -12.10
C ASP A 76 -13.07 4.50 -12.43
N PRO A 77 -12.21 3.88 -11.58
CA PRO A 77 -10.77 3.87 -11.81
C PRO A 77 -10.41 3.15 -13.11
N ALA A 78 -9.31 3.57 -13.74
CA ALA A 78 -8.84 2.92 -14.95
C ALA A 78 -8.36 1.49 -14.64
N THR A 79 -8.76 0.56 -15.48
CA THR A 79 -8.26 -0.83 -15.43
C THR A 79 -6.79 -0.87 -15.87
N LEU A 80 -5.96 -1.63 -15.16
CA LEU A 80 -4.56 -1.85 -15.50
C LEU A 80 -4.44 -2.52 -16.89
N ASP A 81 -3.67 -1.92 -17.79
CA ASP A 81 -3.20 -2.57 -19.02
C ASP A 81 -2.03 -3.52 -18.68
N VAL A 82 -2.37 -4.77 -18.39
CA VAL A 82 -1.40 -5.79 -17.94
C VAL A 82 -0.33 -6.05 -19.01
N ASP A 83 -0.71 -6.14 -20.28
CA ASP A 83 0.25 -6.44 -21.35
C ASP A 83 1.22 -5.28 -21.57
N GLY A 84 0.73 -4.05 -21.58
CA GLY A 84 1.55 -2.84 -21.67
C GLY A 84 2.49 -2.68 -20.47
N TYR A 85 1.98 -2.91 -19.28
CA TYR A 85 2.76 -2.90 -18.01
C TYR A 85 3.90 -3.93 -18.05
N LEU A 86 3.61 -5.19 -18.36
CA LEU A 86 4.62 -6.25 -18.43
C LEU A 86 5.68 -5.97 -19.49
N ALA A 87 5.27 -5.49 -20.65
CA ALA A 87 6.21 -5.08 -21.71
C ALA A 87 7.11 -3.92 -21.25
N CYS A 88 6.60 -3.00 -20.41
CA CYS A 88 7.41 -1.93 -19.81
C CYS A 88 8.41 -2.49 -18.81
N VAL A 89 8.00 -3.40 -17.93
CA VAL A 89 8.90 -4.07 -16.98
C VAL A 89 10.06 -4.77 -17.71
N GLU A 90 9.77 -5.53 -18.76
CA GLU A 90 10.83 -6.20 -19.53
C GLU A 90 11.83 -5.19 -20.17
N ARG A 91 11.33 -4.11 -20.76
CA ARG A 91 12.22 -3.04 -21.26
C ARG A 91 13.09 -2.43 -20.15
N CYS A 92 12.54 -2.25 -18.94
CA CYS A 92 13.30 -1.76 -17.81
C CYS A 92 14.33 -2.79 -17.32
N ARG A 93 14.00 -4.08 -17.29
CA ARG A 93 14.95 -5.15 -16.96
C ARG A 93 16.14 -5.17 -17.92
N ASP A 94 15.88 -5.02 -19.22
CA ASP A 94 16.95 -4.94 -20.25
C ASP A 94 17.84 -3.69 -20.08
N ARG A 95 17.23 -2.56 -19.71
CA ARG A 95 17.94 -1.28 -19.57
C ARG A 95 18.70 -1.14 -18.27
N PHE A 96 18.26 -1.76 -17.20
CA PHE A 96 18.79 -1.67 -15.85
C PHE A 96 19.18 -3.04 -15.28
N PRO A 97 20.17 -3.74 -15.90
CA PRO A 97 20.51 -5.12 -15.53
C PRO A 97 21.07 -5.26 -14.10
N ASP A 98 21.52 -4.17 -13.50
CA ASP A 98 22.03 -4.15 -12.13
C ASP A 98 20.93 -3.95 -11.06
N LEU A 99 19.69 -3.70 -11.48
CA LEU A 99 18.53 -3.58 -10.59
C LEU A 99 17.62 -4.81 -10.73
N ARG A 100 17.32 -5.46 -9.61
CA ARG A 100 16.30 -6.51 -9.62
C ARG A 100 14.92 -5.85 -9.64
N ILE A 101 14.19 -6.02 -10.75
CA ILE A 101 12.85 -5.47 -10.95
C ILE A 101 11.83 -6.61 -10.85
N LEU A 102 10.87 -6.46 -9.94
CA LEU A 102 9.80 -7.39 -9.69
C LEU A 102 8.50 -6.87 -10.31
N THR A 103 7.71 -7.79 -10.86
CA THR A 103 6.32 -7.51 -11.24
C THR A 103 5.42 -7.58 -10.02
N GLY A 104 4.41 -6.73 -9.94
CA GLY A 104 3.46 -6.78 -8.84
C GLY A 104 2.15 -6.07 -9.14
N VAL A 105 1.22 -6.25 -8.22
CA VAL A 105 -0.06 -5.53 -8.21
C VAL A 105 -0.47 -5.22 -6.78
N GLU A 106 -1.14 -4.11 -6.61
CA GLU A 106 -1.87 -3.77 -5.41
C GLU A 106 -3.36 -3.97 -5.66
N LEU A 107 -3.93 -4.99 -5.01
CA LEU A 107 -5.34 -5.34 -5.15
C LEU A 107 -6.17 -4.52 -4.15
N GLY A 108 -7.00 -3.61 -4.65
CA GLY A 108 -7.99 -2.91 -3.85
C GLY A 108 -9.17 -3.83 -3.52
N GLU A 109 -9.50 -3.98 -2.23
CA GLU A 109 -10.61 -4.79 -1.71
C GLU A 109 -10.71 -6.20 -2.32
N PRO A 110 -9.64 -7.03 -2.30
CA PRO A 110 -9.65 -8.35 -2.96
C PRO A 110 -10.73 -9.30 -2.45
N HIS A 111 -11.29 -9.06 -1.29
CA HIS A 111 -12.39 -9.85 -0.73
C HIS A 111 -13.75 -9.47 -1.32
N TRP A 112 -13.93 -8.24 -1.79
CA TRP A 112 -15.15 -7.82 -2.50
C TRP A 112 -15.11 -8.26 -3.97
N PHE A 113 -13.92 -8.31 -4.57
CA PHE A 113 -13.71 -8.56 -6.00
C PHE A 113 -12.89 -9.83 -6.27
N ALA A 114 -13.13 -10.90 -5.48
CA ALA A 114 -12.31 -12.12 -5.52
C ALA A 114 -12.22 -12.77 -6.91
N ASP A 115 -13.29 -12.79 -7.68
CA ASP A 115 -13.28 -13.40 -9.03
C ASP A 115 -12.45 -12.59 -10.02
N LEU A 116 -12.53 -11.27 -9.96
CA LEU A 116 -11.74 -10.37 -10.80
C LEU A 116 -10.26 -10.49 -10.45
N SER A 117 -9.94 -10.42 -9.16
CA SER A 117 -8.56 -10.55 -8.67
C SER A 117 -7.96 -11.91 -9.04
N ARG A 118 -8.71 -13.00 -8.90
CA ARG A 118 -8.27 -14.34 -9.33
C ARG A 118 -8.06 -14.44 -10.84
N ALA A 119 -8.92 -13.80 -11.64
CA ALA A 119 -8.77 -13.78 -13.09
C ALA A 119 -7.48 -13.03 -13.49
N LEU A 120 -7.21 -11.89 -12.88
CA LEU A 120 -5.99 -11.12 -13.08
C LEU A 120 -4.74 -11.94 -12.71
N LEU A 121 -4.70 -12.51 -11.50
CA LEU A 121 -3.54 -13.27 -11.02
C LEU A 121 -3.27 -14.53 -11.84
N ARG A 122 -4.25 -15.04 -12.58
CA ARG A 122 -4.04 -16.12 -13.55
C ARG A 122 -3.57 -15.63 -14.93
N SER A 123 -3.77 -14.38 -15.27
CA SER A 123 -3.42 -13.85 -16.60
C SER A 123 -1.93 -13.59 -16.76
N ALA A 124 -1.20 -13.35 -15.65
CA ALA A 124 0.22 -13.06 -15.66
C ALA A 124 0.91 -13.52 -14.36
N PRO A 125 2.21 -13.80 -14.39
CA PRO A 125 2.99 -14.03 -13.19
C PRO A 125 3.31 -12.71 -12.50
N PHE A 126 2.86 -12.54 -11.26
CA PHE A 126 3.24 -11.42 -10.41
C PHE A 126 4.14 -11.92 -9.28
N ASP A 127 5.28 -11.26 -9.10
CA ASP A 127 6.28 -11.59 -8.07
C ASP A 127 5.85 -11.05 -6.70
N ARG A 128 5.01 -10.00 -6.68
CA ARG A 128 4.52 -9.34 -5.46
C ARG A 128 3.03 -9.02 -5.60
N VAL A 129 2.24 -9.45 -4.61
CA VAL A 129 0.80 -9.16 -4.56
C VAL A 129 0.48 -8.52 -3.21
N LEU A 130 0.10 -7.25 -3.23
CA LEU A 130 -0.36 -6.52 -2.07
C LEU A 130 -1.88 -6.61 -1.97
N GLY A 131 -2.41 -6.63 -0.76
CA GLY A 131 -3.83 -6.49 -0.48
C GLY A 131 -4.08 -5.20 0.28
N SER A 132 -4.92 -4.35 -0.27
CA SER A 132 -5.19 -3.01 0.22
C SER A 132 -6.66 -2.82 0.48
N LEU A 133 -6.95 -1.97 1.44
CA LEU A 133 -8.29 -1.46 1.67
C LEU A 133 -8.27 0.06 1.41
N HIS A 134 -8.82 0.49 0.28
CA HIS A 134 -8.95 1.89 -0.08
C HIS A 134 -10.34 2.44 0.23
N SER A 135 -11.31 1.56 0.42
CA SER A 135 -12.73 1.88 0.45
C SER A 135 -13.42 1.40 1.73
N LEU A 136 -14.43 2.17 2.15
CA LEU A 136 -15.41 1.74 3.13
C LEU A 136 -16.81 1.81 2.55
N HIS A 137 -17.65 0.81 2.84
CA HIS A 137 -19.07 0.87 2.54
C HIS A 137 -19.80 1.66 3.62
N LEU A 138 -20.42 2.77 3.21
CA LEU A 138 -21.40 3.51 3.98
C LEU A 138 -22.79 3.35 3.32
N ASP A 139 -23.83 3.92 3.92
CA ASP A 139 -25.24 3.70 3.52
C ASP A 139 -25.53 3.96 2.03
N ASP A 140 -24.84 4.91 1.41
CA ASP A 140 -25.02 5.32 0.01
C ASP A 140 -24.01 4.69 -0.97
N GLY A 141 -23.10 3.85 -0.47
CA GLY A 141 -22.18 3.08 -1.28
C GLY A 141 -20.72 3.12 -0.80
N PRO A 142 -19.77 2.67 -1.64
CA PRO A 142 -18.36 2.68 -1.29
C PRO A 142 -17.76 4.08 -1.43
N TRP A 143 -17.05 4.49 -0.40
CA TRP A 143 -16.31 5.74 -0.30
C TRP A 143 -14.81 5.47 -0.25
N LEU A 144 -14.04 6.28 -0.94
CA LEU A 144 -12.60 6.30 -0.76
C LEU A 144 -12.27 6.83 0.64
N VAL A 145 -11.46 6.11 1.40
CA VAL A 145 -11.19 6.40 2.82
C VAL A 145 -10.61 7.80 3.01
N ASP A 146 -9.67 8.22 2.17
CA ASP A 146 -9.07 9.56 2.24
C ASP A 146 -10.13 10.66 2.13
N HIS A 147 -11.14 10.48 1.29
CA HIS A 147 -12.19 11.48 1.07
C HIS A 147 -13.12 11.63 2.28
N LEU A 148 -13.25 10.60 3.12
CA LEU A 148 -14.05 10.67 4.34
C LEU A 148 -13.47 11.66 5.36
N PHE A 149 -12.17 11.94 5.30
CA PHE A 149 -11.50 12.91 6.18
C PHE A 149 -11.51 14.35 5.65
N TRP A 150 -11.73 14.56 4.34
CA TRP A 150 -11.64 15.87 3.71
C TRP A 150 -12.97 16.64 3.68
N GLY A 151 -13.83 16.39 4.68
CA GLY A 151 -15.12 17.05 4.79
C GLY A 151 -16.18 16.55 3.81
N SER A 152 -15.95 15.38 3.23
CA SER A 152 -16.87 14.70 2.30
C SER A 152 -17.67 13.59 2.97
N ALA A 153 -17.36 13.26 4.23
CA ALA A 153 -18.09 12.21 4.96
C ALA A 153 -19.58 12.55 5.10
N PRO A 154 -20.46 11.55 5.05
CA PRO A 154 -21.86 11.74 5.40
C PRO A 154 -22.03 12.29 6.81
N ASP A 155 -23.17 13.00 7.04
CA ASP A 155 -23.48 13.56 8.34
C ASP A 155 -23.43 12.51 9.45
N GLY A 156 -22.72 12.82 10.53
CA GLY A 156 -22.61 11.95 11.71
C GLY A 156 -21.46 10.95 11.67
N VAL A 157 -20.72 10.82 10.58
CA VAL A 157 -19.51 9.98 10.53
C VAL A 157 -18.33 10.73 11.12
N THR A 158 -17.73 10.19 12.17
CA THR A 158 -16.56 10.76 12.84
C THR A 158 -15.25 10.15 12.34
N PRO A 159 -14.11 10.87 12.43
CA PRO A 159 -12.81 10.30 12.09
C PRO A 159 -12.47 9.01 12.81
N ASP A 160 -12.80 8.92 14.09
CA ASP A 160 -12.60 7.71 14.91
C ASP A 160 -13.40 6.52 14.37
N GLU A 161 -14.66 6.74 13.96
CA GLU A 161 -15.49 5.70 13.36
C GLU A 161 -14.94 5.23 12.01
N VAL A 162 -14.34 6.14 11.23
CA VAL A 162 -13.66 5.78 9.97
C VAL A 162 -12.47 4.85 10.26
N VAL A 163 -11.61 5.21 11.23
CA VAL A 163 -10.45 4.37 11.60
C VAL A 163 -10.89 2.99 12.08
N ARG A 164 -11.87 2.94 13.01
CA ARG A 164 -12.37 1.66 13.56
C ARG A 164 -13.03 0.80 12.47
N SER A 165 -13.80 1.42 11.58
CA SER A 165 -14.43 0.73 10.46
C SER A 165 -13.40 0.19 9.47
N TYR A 166 -12.37 0.97 9.16
CA TYR A 166 -11.25 0.57 8.32
C TYR A 166 -10.53 -0.66 8.88
N LEU A 167 -10.14 -0.61 10.15
CA LEU A 167 -9.45 -1.72 10.81
C LEU A 167 -10.35 -2.96 10.90
N GLY A 168 -11.65 -2.78 11.19
CA GLY A 168 -12.61 -3.88 11.19
C GLY A 168 -12.82 -4.52 9.81
N GLU A 169 -12.84 -3.72 8.74
CA GLU A 169 -12.94 -4.23 7.36
C GLU A 169 -11.62 -4.89 6.92
N THR A 170 -10.48 -4.39 7.37
CA THR A 170 -9.18 -5.02 7.13
C THR A 170 -9.11 -6.42 7.73
N VAL A 171 -9.67 -6.64 8.92
CA VAL A 171 -9.80 -8.01 9.50
C VAL A 171 -10.63 -8.89 8.56
N ARG A 172 -11.79 -8.42 8.10
CA ARG A 172 -12.64 -9.18 7.17
C ARG A 172 -11.92 -9.52 5.86
N MET A 173 -11.15 -8.57 5.32
CA MET A 173 -10.34 -8.79 4.12
C MET A 173 -9.31 -9.90 4.33
N ILE A 174 -8.58 -9.88 5.45
CA ILE A 174 -7.57 -10.89 5.78
C ILE A 174 -8.21 -12.28 5.93
N GLU A 175 -9.35 -12.38 6.61
CA GLU A 175 -10.00 -13.64 6.92
C GLU A 175 -10.72 -14.27 5.72
N SER A 176 -11.20 -13.44 4.78
CA SER A 176 -12.02 -13.91 3.65
C SER A 176 -11.29 -13.96 2.30
N SER A 177 -10.06 -13.46 2.19
CA SER A 177 -9.28 -13.48 0.95
C SER A 177 -7.93 -14.18 1.15
N ASP A 178 -7.56 -15.03 0.20
CA ASP A 178 -6.26 -15.71 0.11
C ASP A 178 -5.38 -15.17 -1.04
N LEU A 179 -5.74 -14.02 -1.61
CA LEU A 179 -5.23 -13.54 -2.90
C LEU A 179 -4.02 -12.62 -2.80
N PHE A 180 -3.55 -12.28 -1.60
CA PHE A 180 -2.41 -11.38 -1.40
C PHE A 180 -1.41 -11.95 -0.39
N GLU A 181 -0.17 -11.52 -0.50
CA GLU A 181 0.96 -11.93 0.34
C GLU A 181 1.27 -10.89 1.42
N VAL A 182 1.15 -9.61 1.09
CA VAL A 182 1.48 -8.48 1.95
C VAL A 182 0.25 -7.65 2.20
N LEU A 183 -0.05 -7.35 3.48
CA LEU A 183 -1.03 -6.33 3.84
C LEU A 183 -0.40 -4.95 3.67
N ALA A 184 -0.91 -4.16 2.73
CA ALA A 184 -0.46 -2.79 2.50
C ALA A 184 -0.99 -1.83 3.58
N HIS A 185 -0.23 -0.79 3.83
CA HIS A 185 -0.54 0.43 4.60
C HIS A 185 -1.70 0.30 5.63
N ILE A 186 -1.53 -0.55 6.64
CA ILE A 186 -2.49 -0.70 7.76
C ILE A 186 -2.87 0.66 8.41
N ASP A 187 -2.02 1.66 8.24
CA ASP A 187 -2.15 3.03 8.72
C ASP A 187 -2.74 3.99 7.68
N TYR A 188 -3.33 3.49 6.59
CA TYR A 188 -3.90 4.31 5.51
C TYR A 188 -4.80 5.46 6.01
N PRO A 189 -5.70 5.28 6.99
CA PRO A 189 -6.55 6.36 7.49
C PRO A 189 -5.78 7.54 8.12
N VAL A 190 -4.54 7.31 8.58
CA VAL A 190 -3.71 8.38 9.18
C VAL A 190 -3.40 9.49 8.17
N ARG A 191 -3.35 9.15 6.87
CA ARG A 191 -3.08 10.11 5.79
C ARG A 191 -4.10 11.22 5.72
N GLY A 192 -5.35 10.91 6.04
CA GLY A 192 -6.46 11.87 6.04
C GLY A 192 -6.81 12.42 7.42
N TRP A 193 -6.13 12.00 8.50
CA TRP A 193 -6.49 12.39 9.86
C TRP A 193 -6.57 13.90 10.04
N PRO A 194 -7.72 14.44 10.51
CA PRO A 194 -7.92 15.88 10.55
C PRO A 194 -7.01 16.55 11.60
N ALA A 195 -6.27 17.58 11.17
CA ALA A 195 -5.40 18.35 12.07
C ALA A 195 -6.16 18.99 13.26
N ALA A 196 -7.46 19.21 13.11
CA ALA A 196 -8.32 19.75 14.19
C ALA A 196 -8.48 18.77 15.36
N ASN A 197 -8.26 17.46 15.14
CA ASN A 197 -8.32 16.42 16.16
C ASN A 197 -6.97 16.25 16.92
N GLY A 198 -5.97 17.05 16.58
CA GLY A 198 -4.61 16.87 17.11
C GLY A 198 -3.82 15.77 16.38
N PRO A 199 -2.63 15.40 16.88
CA PRO A 199 -1.86 14.30 16.35
C PRO A 199 -2.63 12.99 16.45
N PHE A 200 -2.50 12.13 15.44
CA PHE A 200 -3.03 10.78 15.52
C PHE A 200 -2.29 9.97 16.60
N ASP A 201 -3.06 9.35 17.50
CA ASP A 201 -2.51 8.46 18.52
C ASP A 201 -3.00 7.02 18.26
N PRO A 202 -2.13 6.10 17.80
CA PRO A 202 -2.54 4.72 17.51
C PRO A 202 -3.00 3.97 18.77
N VAL A 203 -2.63 4.42 19.97
CA VAL A 203 -3.00 3.79 21.25
C VAL A 203 -4.51 3.88 21.49
N GLU A 204 -5.19 4.91 20.97
CA GLU A 204 -6.65 5.03 21.04
C GLU A 204 -7.39 3.95 20.25
N PHE A 205 -6.68 3.27 19.34
CA PHE A 205 -7.19 2.20 18.46
C PHE A 205 -6.42 0.88 18.64
N GLU A 206 -5.70 0.72 19.78
CA GLU A 206 -4.82 -0.44 20.01
C GLU A 206 -5.56 -1.78 19.84
N ASP A 207 -6.77 -1.90 20.37
CA ASP A 207 -7.53 -3.15 20.31
C ASP A 207 -7.84 -3.55 18.86
N GLU A 208 -8.22 -2.58 18.01
CA GLU A 208 -8.52 -2.79 16.60
C GLU A 208 -7.25 -3.10 15.79
N TYR A 209 -6.16 -2.34 15.99
CA TYR A 209 -4.87 -2.67 15.37
C TYR A 209 -4.40 -4.07 15.76
N ARG A 210 -4.46 -4.43 17.03
CA ARG A 210 -4.11 -5.77 17.51
C ARG A 210 -5.01 -6.86 16.93
N ALA A 211 -6.28 -6.57 16.67
CA ALA A 211 -7.18 -7.53 16.00
C ALA A 211 -6.70 -7.80 14.56
N VAL A 212 -6.39 -6.75 13.78
CA VAL A 212 -5.83 -6.89 12.42
C VAL A 212 -4.52 -7.68 12.46
N LEU A 213 -3.59 -7.30 13.34
CA LEU A 213 -2.26 -7.90 13.40
C LEU A 213 -2.30 -9.37 13.83
N ARG A 214 -3.22 -9.75 14.73
CA ARG A 214 -3.45 -11.18 15.08
C ARG A 214 -4.01 -11.97 13.89
N ALA A 215 -4.98 -11.41 13.18
CA ALA A 215 -5.54 -12.05 11.99
C ALA A 215 -4.46 -12.24 10.92
N LEU A 216 -3.64 -11.21 10.69
CA LEU A 216 -2.54 -11.23 9.72
C LEU A 216 -1.48 -12.27 10.11
N ALA A 217 -1.03 -12.31 11.37
CA ALA A 217 -0.08 -13.30 11.86
C ALA A 217 -0.63 -14.72 11.71
N GLY A 218 -1.91 -14.94 12.06
CA GLY A 218 -2.59 -16.21 11.91
C GLY A 218 -2.71 -16.68 10.45
N SER A 219 -2.70 -15.76 9.49
CA SER A 219 -2.73 -16.07 8.06
C SER A 219 -1.36 -16.38 7.46
N GLY A 220 -0.26 -16.10 8.18
CA GLY A 220 1.12 -16.26 7.71
C GLY A 220 1.58 -15.20 6.71
N ARG A 221 0.81 -14.12 6.53
CA ARG A 221 1.13 -13.01 5.62
C ARG A 221 2.04 -11.99 6.28
N VAL A 222 2.50 -11.06 5.48
CA VAL A 222 3.51 -10.05 5.83
C VAL A 222 2.84 -8.70 6.07
N LEU A 223 3.30 -7.97 7.10
CA LEU A 223 2.91 -6.58 7.30
C LEU A 223 3.80 -5.65 6.45
N GLU A 224 3.20 -4.73 5.72
CA GLU A 224 3.94 -3.64 5.12
C GLU A 224 4.28 -2.58 6.17
N VAL A 225 5.51 -2.11 6.14
CA VAL A 225 5.95 -0.84 6.72
C VAL A 225 5.95 0.18 5.59
N ASN A 226 4.82 0.84 5.42
CA ASN A 226 4.64 1.89 4.43
C ASN A 226 5.30 3.17 4.93
N THR A 227 6.03 3.86 4.06
CA THR A 227 6.81 5.05 4.43
C THR A 227 6.27 6.34 3.83
N ARG A 228 5.11 6.31 3.18
CA ARG A 228 4.44 7.53 2.70
C ARG A 228 4.20 8.53 3.82
N LEU A 229 3.85 8.01 4.99
CA LEU A 229 3.96 8.69 6.29
C LEU A 229 4.83 7.84 7.22
N PRO A 230 5.51 8.44 8.22
CA PRO A 230 6.19 7.66 9.24
C PRO A 230 5.20 6.77 9.99
N MET A 231 5.34 5.45 9.86
CA MET A 231 4.49 4.51 10.58
C MET A 231 4.72 4.61 12.09
N PRO A 232 3.67 4.67 12.92
CA PRO A 232 3.80 4.63 14.37
C PRO A 232 4.54 3.37 14.83
N PRO A 233 5.62 3.48 15.62
CA PRO A 233 6.43 2.34 16.05
C PRO A 233 5.66 1.33 16.90
N GLU A 234 4.60 1.76 17.57
CA GLU A 234 3.69 0.91 18.34
C GLU A 234 3.11 -0.21 17.48
N ILE A 235 2.73 0.09 16.23
CA ILE A 235 2.14 -0.89 15.30
C ILE A 235 3.14 -2.02 15.02
N VAL A 236 4.42 -1.70 14.80
CA VAL A 236 5.47 -2.71 14.59
C VAL A 236 5.75 -3.50 15.86
N GLY A 237 5.69 -2.84 17.04
CA GLY A 237 5.77 -3.51 18.33
C GLY A 237 4.64 -4.52 18.52
N TRP A 238 3.41 -4.12 18.26
CA TRP A 238 2.23 -5.00 18.35
C TRP A 238 2.27 -6.12 17.30
N TRP A 239 2.84 -5.84 16.11
CA TRP A 239 3.09 -6.88 15.11
C TRP A 239 4.03 -7.98 15.63
N TYR A 240 5.16 -7.56 16.23
CA TYR A 240 6.08 -8.49 16.84
C TYR A 240 5.41 -9.31 17.96
N GLU A 241 4.66 -8.67 18.86
CA GLU A 241 3.94 -9.31 19.95
C GLU A 241 2.85 -10.28 19.48
N SER A 242 2.19 -9.97 18.36
CA SER A 242 1.16 -10.82 17.75
C SER A 242 1.73 -12.07 17.05
N GLY A 243 3.06 -12.25 17.04
CA GLY A 243 3.71 -13.39 16.39
C GLY A 243 4.01 -13.16 14.90
N GLY A 244 4.02 -11.91 14.46
CA GLY A 244 4.40 -11.55 13.08
C GLY A 244 5.79 -12.02 12.72
N GLU A 245 5.94 -12.68 11.56
CA GLU A 245 7.19 -13.33 11.14
C GLU A 245 8.07 -12.45 10.26
N ALA A 246 7.47 -11.51 9.52
CA ALA A 246 8.17 -10.68 8.55
C ALA A 246 7.53 -9.32 8.34
N VAL A 247 8.33 -8.36 7.84
CA VAL A 247 7.86 -7.07 7.34
C VAL A 247 8.36 -6.84 5.92
N SER A 248 7.52 -6.18 5.12
CA SER A 248 7.86 -5.63 3.81
C SER A 248 8.04 -4.13 3.94
N PHE A 249 8.89 -3.52 3.13
CA PHE A 249 8.99 -2.05 3.03
C PHE A 249 8.36 -1.60 1.73
N GLY A 250 7.62 -0.50 1.79
CA GLY A 250 7.00 0.13 0.64
C GLY A 250 7.04 1.65 0.76
N SER A 251 7.53 2.33 -0.28
CA SER A 251 7.47 3.80 -0.32
C SER A 251 6.11 4.31 -0.76
N ASP A 252 5.33 3.47 -1.45
CA ASP A 252 4.05 3.83 -2.06
C ASP A 252 4.22 5.08 -2.96
N ALA A 253 5.36 5.09 -3.67
CA ALA A 253 5.76 6.22 -4.48
C ALA A 253 4.95 6.26 -5.78
N HIS A 254 4.32 7.40 -6.06
CA HIS A 254 3.59 7.71 -7.29
C HIS A 254 4.39 8.61 -8.24
N GLN A 255 5.64 8.87 -7.88
CA GLN A 255 6.61 9.62 -8.70
C GLN A 255 8.04 9.22 -8.32
N PRO A 256 9.00 9.28 -9.24
CA PRO A 256 10.36 8.79 -9.01
C PRO A 256 11.07 9.41 -7.80
N SER A 257 10.76 10.68 -7.48
CA SER A 257 11.40 11.40 -6.36
C SER A 257 11.05 10.86 -4.98
N LEU A 258 9.97 10.08 -4.85
CA LEU A 258 9.49 9.51 -3.58
C LEU A 258 9.95 8.07 -3.34
N VAL A 259 10.58 7.43 -4.31
CA VAL A 259 11.11 6.06 -4.18
C VAL A 259 12.07 5.96 -3.00
N GLY A 260 11.88 4.95 -2.15
CA GLY A 260 12.71 4.72 -0.97
C GLY A 260 12.64 5.81 0.09
N HIS A 261 11.65 6.71 0.01
CA HIS A 261 11.46 7.79 0.99
C HIS A 261 11.34 7.23 2.40
N GLY A 262 12.05 7.83 3.37
CA GLY A 262 11.95 7.43 4.78
C GLY A 262 12.54 6.05 5.14
N PHE A 263 13.12 5.31 4.20
CA PHE A 263 13.58 3.92 4.43
C PHE A 263 14.66 3.80 5.51
N ALA A 264 15.55 4.78 5.65
CA ALA A 264 16.58 4.73 6.68
C ALA A 264 15.99 4.74 8.11
N ASP A 265 15.01 5.61 8.34
CA ASP A 265 14.32 5.74 9.63
C ASP A 265 13.41 4.54 9.89
N ALA A 266 12.67 4.10 8.87
CA ALA A 266 11.82 2.93 8.94
C ALA A 266 12.63 1.66 9.23
N ALA A 267 13.78 1.46 8.58
CA ALA A 267 14.67 0.34 8.83
C ALA A 267 15.18 0.34 10.27
N ALA A 268 15.65 1.49 10.77
CA ALA A 268 16.11 1.62 12.16
C ALA A 268 15.00 1.33 13.17
N MET A 269 13.79 1.82 12.92
CA MET A 269 12.61 1.57 13.74
C MET A 269 12.27 0.07 13.76
N VAL A 270 12.15 -0.56 12.60
CA VAL A 270 11.85 -2.00 12.44
C VAL A 270 12.94 -2.85 13.11
N GLU A 271 14.21 -2.45 12.99
CA GLU A 271 15.32 -3.10 13.68
C GLU A 271 15.20 -3.05 15.19
N SER A 272 14.77 -1.92 15.74
CA SER A 272 14.58 -1.76 17.19
C SER A 272 13.50 -2.69 17.74
N HIS A 273 12.56 -3.13 16.90
CA HIS A 273 11.49 -4.08 17.23
C HIS A 273 11.82 -5.55 16.89
N GLY A 274 13.07 -5.86 16.53
CA GLY A 274 13.54 -7.25 16.42
C GLY A 274 13.43 -7.89 15.05
N PHE A 275 13.07 -7.14 14.01
CA PHE A 275 13.16 -7.60 12.62
C PHE A 275 14.51 -7.21 12.01
N ARG A 276 15.01 -8.01 11.09
CA ARG A 276 16.31 -7.80 10.42
C ARG A 276 16.25 -8.25 8.97
N ALA A 277 17.13 -7.67 8.17
CA ALA A 277 17.41 -8.16 6.83
C ALA A 277 17.74 -9.66 6.86
N GLY A 278 17.18 -10.41 5.92
CA GLY A 278 17.45 -11.83 5.73
C GLY A 278 18.86 -12.07 5.19
N ARG A 279 19.14 -13.33 4.82
CA ARG A 279 20.39 -13.69 4.13
C ARG A 279 20.37 -13.18 2.68
N ASP A 280 19.19 -13.18 2.08
CA ASP A 280 18.96 -12.59 0.76
C ASP A 280 18.53 -11.14 0.95
N ARG A 281 19.29 -10.22 0.37
CA ARG A 281 19.01 -8.77 0.40
C ARG A 281 17.71 -8.37 -0.31
N PHE A 282 17.11 -9.29 -1.06
CA PHE A 282 15.87 -9.07 -1.79
C PHE A 282 14.63 -9.56 -1.04
N ASP A 283 14.82 -10.28 0.08
CA ASP A 283 13.73 -10.83 0.88
C ASP A 283 13.11 -9.80 1.82
N PHE A 284 11.93 -10.15 2.34
CA PHE A 284 11.35 -9.48 3.50
C PHE A 284 12.29 -9.54 4.70
N TRP A 285 12.26 -8.51 5.48
CA TRP A 285 12.96 -8.54 6.76
C TRP A 285 12.20 -9.44 7.73
N ARG A 286 12.92 -10.27 8.44
CA ARG A 286 12.34 -11.31 9.26
C ARG A 286 12.63 -11.12 10.74
N ARG A 287 11.70 -11.61 11.55
CA ARG A 287 11.88 -11.75 12.98
C ARG A 287 13.13 -12.57 13.27
N ARG A 288 13.96 -12.09 14.19
CA ARG A 288 15.04 -12.93 14.73
C ARG A 288 14.49 -13.84 15.83
N PRO A 289 15.00 -15.11 15.89
CA PRO A 289 14.71 -16.01 16.98
C PRO A 289 15.16 -15.47 18.33
#